data_676963cbe795b0727df9488480d824f4
#
_entry.id   676963cbe795b0727df9488480d824f4
#
_cell.length_a   1.000
_cell.length_b   1.000
_cell.length_c   1.000
_cell.angle_alpha   90.00
_cell.angle_beta   90.00
_cell.angle_gamma   90.00
#
_symmetry.space_group_name_H-M   'P 1'
#
loop_
_entity.id
_entity.type
_entity.pdbx_description
1 polymer ?
#
loop_
_entity_poly.entity_id
_entity_poly.type
_entity_poly.pdbx_seq_one_letter_code
_entity_poly.pdbx_strand_id
1 'polypeptide(L)'
;MSNRNNHEPDQSGRHAIHDVPYAPLTRRGFLKFGAAATGAWAGLSLALSPFKNFKEHVSLDEFLQQHYQRLTPEMMNTILKRIEKEIERDYGVKALIEDSKPLPGVEYAFALNIGKCIGCRRCVYGCMKENNTSRNPQIQYIRVLEMDKGTQNVEKAEHYYEHDAVPQKDKYYMPVQCHQCKNPPCVKACPVKATWQEPDGIIVVDYNWCIGCRYCMAACPYWARRFNFAKPVIPREDITTDMAYLGNRIRPRGVVEKCTFCLRRVRKGMLPACVEVCPTGSRVFGNLRDPESPINYILKHKLVYIFKEEAGTIPRFYYCFDV
;
A
#
# COMPACT_ATOMS: atom_id res chain seq x y z
N MET A 1 -45.79 40.08 -14.35
CA MET A 1 -46.41 39.36 -13.23
C MET A 1 -45.47 38.23 -12.85
N SER A 2 -44.56 38.53 -12.07
CA SER A 2 -44.11 38.31 -10.70
C SER A 2 -44.68 37.07 -10.02
N ASN A 3 -43.83 36.09 -9.77
CA ASN A 3 -43.90 35.30 -8.55
C ASN A 3 -42.51 34.77 -8.17
N ARG A 4 -41.92 35.40 -7.14
CA ARG A 4 -40.74 34.97 -6.45
C ARG A 4 -41.20 34.04 -5.33
N ASN A 5 -40.81 32.78 -5.37
CA ASN A 5 -40.92 31.89 -4.21
C ASN A 5 -39.63 31.94 -3.39
N ASN A 6 -39.73 32.55 -2.23
CA ASN A 6 -38.78 32.53 -1.15
C ASN A 6 -38.74 31.08 -0.58
N HIS A 7 -37.59 30.43 -0.59
CA HIS A 7 -37.29 29.32 0.29
C HIS A 7 -36.45 29.84 1.44
N GLU A 8 -37.07 29.90 2.62
CA GLU A 8 -36.35 30.05 3.90
C GLU A 8 -35.58 28.73 4.18
N PRO A 9 -34.31 28.81 4.71
CA PRO A 9 -33.59 27.63 5.15
C PRO A 9 -34.08 27.21 6.54
N ASP A 10 -34.41 25.95 6.67
CA ASP A 10 -34.74 25.24 7.91
C ASP A 10 -33.58 25.33 8.93
N GLN A 11 -33.88 25.96 10.09
CA GLN A 11 -32.98 26.09 11.24
C GLN A 11 -33.29 25.01 12.28
N SER A 12 -33.06 23.75 11.98
CA SER A 12 -33.11 22.70 12.99
C SER A 12 -31.93 21.74 12.83
N GLY A 13 -30.92 21.87 13.68
CA GLY A 13 -29.81 20.93 13.75
C GLY A 13 -28.45 21.44 14.20
N ARG A 14 -28.39 22.51 14.99
CA ARG A 14 -27.18 22.83 15.73
C ARG A 14 -27.17 22.01 17.03
N HIS A 15 -26.40 20.93 17.03
CA HIS A 15 -26.01 20.29 18.27
C HIS A 15 -25.19 21.27 19.11
N ALA A 16 -25.76 21.66 20.25
CA ALA A 16 -25.09 22.47 21.26
C ALA A 16 -23.83 21.74 21.72
N ILE A 17 -22.67 22.35 21.47
CA ILE A 17 -21.45 22.00 22.18
C ILE A 17 -21.71 22.42 23.62
N HIS A 18 -21.76 21.45 24.51
CA HIS A 18 -21.90 21.70 25.95
C HIS A 18 -20.72 22.57 26.40
N ASP A 19 -21.03 23.79 26.80
CA ASP A 19 -20.12 24.68 27.50
C ASP A 19 -19.72 23.97 28.83
N VAL A 20 -18.49 23.46 28.84
CA VAL A 20 -17.86 23.02 30.07
C VAL A 20 -17.52 24.29 30.85
N PRO A 21 -18.10 24.59 32.03
CA PRO A 21 -17.78 25.80 32.75
C PRO A 21 -16.32 25.77 33.19
N TYR A 22 -15.51 26.66 32.63
CA TYR A 22 -14.16 26.91 33.09
C TYR A 22 -14.22 27.57 34.47
N ALA A 23 -14.11 26.76 35.51
CA ALA A 23 -13.92 27.30 36.87
C ALA A 23 -12.47 27.84 36.96
N PRO A 24 -12.27 29.09 37.40
CA PRO A 24 -10.93 29.65 37.52
C PRO A 24 -10.15 28.86 38.58
N LEU A 25 -9.01 28.31 38.18
CA LEU A 25 -8.09 27.57 39.05
C LEU A 25 -7.61 28.49 40.18
N THR A 26 -8.11 28.29 41.40
CA THR A 26 -7.61 28.96 42.57
C THR A 26 -6.22 28.43 42.95
N ARG A 27 -5.37 29.26 43.60
CA ARG A 27 -4.04 28.81 44.09
C ARG A 27 -4.08 27.49 44.89
N ARG A 28 -5.12 27.28 45.69
CA ARG A 28 -5.35 25.99 46.42
C ARG A 28 -5.70 24.83 45.47
N GLY A 29 -6.45 25.08 44.41
CA GLY A 29 -6.77 24.08 43.38
C GLY A 29 -5.51 23.65 42.59
N PHE A 30 -4.65 24.62 42.30
CA PHE A 30 -3.38 24.34 41.60
C PHE A 30 -2.43 23.49 42.45
N LEU A 31 -2.32 23.76 43.77
CA LEU A 31 -1.49 22.95 44.66
C LEU A 31 -2.06 21.52 44.88
N LYS A 32 -3.40 21.37 44.90
CA LYS A 32 -4.00 20.03 44.94
C LYS A 32 -3.80 19.26 43.61
N PHE A 33 -3.83 19.96 42.51
CA PHE A 33 -3.52 19.36 41.20
C PHE A 33 -2.03 18.97 41.10
N GLY A 34 -1.12 19.78 41.64
CA GLY A 34 0.31 19.47 41.73
C GLY A 34 0.58 18.22 42.56
N ALA A 35 -0.10 18.07 43.74
CA ALA A 35 0.05 16.88 44.55
C ALA A 35 -0.57 15.62 43.94
N ALA A 36 -1.66 15.76 43.18
CA ALA A 36 -2.24 14.65 42.38
C ALA A 36 -1.35 14.28 41.19
N ALA A 37 -0.73 15.27 40.56
CA ALA A 37 0.22 15.04 39.46
C ALA A 37 1.47 14.27 39.92
N THR A 38 2.04 14.58 41.10
CA THR A 38 3.19 13.83 41.66
C THR A 38 2.82 12.37 41.98
N GLY A 39 1.61 12.11 42.47
CA GLY A 39 1.08 10.75 42.65
C GLY A 39 0.87 10.00 41.31
N ALA A 40 0.38 10.70 40.32
CA ALA A 40 0.24 10.15 38.95
C ALA A 40 1.60 9.86 38.34
N TRP A 41 2.63 10.69 38.55
CA TRP A 41 3.99 10.43 38.10
C TRP A 41 4.62 9.21 38.78
N ALA A 42 4.36 9.01 40.06
CA ALA A 42 4.81 7.81 40.80
C ALA A 42 4.11 6.55 40.28
N GLY A 43 2.79 6.62 40.01
CA GLY A 43 2.04 5.53 39.38
C GLY A 43 2.49 5.25 37.94
N LEU A 44 2.78 6.29 37.16
CA LEU A 44 3.29 6.16 35.83
C LEU A 44 4.71 5.58 35.77
N SER A 45 5.57 5.95 36.74
CA SER A 45 6.92 5.38 36.88
C SER A 45 6.89 3.90 37.31
N LEU A 46 5.90 3.44 38.05
CA LEU A 46 5.66 2.03 38.37
C LEU A 46 5.09 1.27 37.16
N ALA A 47 4.18 1.87 36.40
CA ALA A 47 3.64 1.30 35.18
C ALA A 47 4.69 1.22 34.06
N LEU A 48 5.68 2.12 34.07
CA LEU A 48 6.82 2.12 33.13
C LEU A 48 8.02 1.30 33.66
N SER A 49 7.93 0.71 34.84
CA SER A 49 9.01 -0.11 35.41
C SER A 49 9.45 -1.30 34.52
N PRO A 50 8.58 -1.94 33.72
CA PRO A 50 9.01 -2.94 32.76
C PRO A 50 9.93 -2.37 31.66
N PHE A 51 9.88 -1.06 31.42
CA PHE A 51 10.70 -0.37 30.42
C PHE A 51 12.06 0.10 30.98
N LYS A 52 12.31 -0.01 32.29
CA LYS A 52 13.62 0.34 32.89
C LYS A 52 14.75 -0.60 32.49
N ASN A 53 14.44 -1.75 31.93
CA ASN A 53 15.41 -2.70 31.40
C ASN A 53 15.67 -2.52 29.89
N PHE A 54 15.25 -1.40 29.32
CA PHE A 54 15.68 -1.02 27.96
C PHE A 54 17.19 -0.85 27.98
N LYS A 55 17.89 -1.82 27.43
CA LYS A 55 19.32 -1.66 27.12
C LYS A 55 19.45 -0.44 26.21
N GLU A 56 20.36 0.45 26.51
CA GLU A 56 20.57 1.78 25.92
C GLU A 56 20.76 1.80 24.39
N HIS A 57 20.59 0.68 23.68
CA HIS A 57 20.89 0.52 22.27
C HIS A 57 19.76 -0.06 21.40
N VAL A 58 18.57 -0.34 21.94
CA VAL A 58 17.45 -0.84 21.13
C VAL A 58 16.47 0.30 20.90
N SER A 59 16.30 0.72 19.66
CA SER A 59 15.29 1.71 19.30
C SER A 59 13.88 1.14 19.54
N LEU A 60 12.89 2.00 19.86
CA LEU A 60 11.49 1.59 19.99
C LEU A 60 11.02 0.84 18.73
N ASP A 61 11.51 1.26 17.60
CA ASP A 61 11.26 0.66 16.29
C ASP A 61 11.71 -0.80 16.23
N GLU A 62 12.90 -1.07 16.70
CA GLU A 62 13.53 -2.39 16.71
C GLU A 62 12.86 -3.31 17.73
N PHE A 63 12.47 -2.77 18.89
CA PHE A 63 11.67 -3.48 19.88
C PHE A 63 10.31 -3.90 19.32
N LEU A 64 9.57 -3.00 18.66
CA LEU A 64 8.28 -3.31 18.06
C LEU A 64 8.43 -4.35 16.93
N GLN A 65 9.47 -4.24 16.10
CA GLN A 65 9.75 -5.18 15.03
C GLN A 65 10.06 -6.59 15.57
N GLN A 66 10.86 -6.69 16.63
CA GLN A 66 11.19 -7.96 17.26
C GLN A 66 9.96 -8.65 17.88
N HIS A 67 9.07 -7.87 18.51
CA HIS A 67 7.83 -8.42 19.08
C HIS A 67 6.83 -8.83 18.01
N TYR A 68 6.74 -8.11 16.92
CA TYR A 68 5.90 -8.45 15.77
C TYR A 68 6.31 -9.79 15.14
N GLN A 69 7.62 -10.06 15.02
CA GLN A 69 8.15 -11.30 14.42
C GLN A 69 7.97 -12.54 15.31
N ARG A 70 7.50 -12.39 16.55
CA ARG A 70 7.33 -13.49 17.51
C ARG A 70 5.93 -14.11 17.53
N LEU A 71 5.10 -13.83 16.54
CA LEU A 71 3.82 -14.55 16.41
C LEU A 71 4.07 -16.04 16.23
N THR A 72 3.49 -16.86 17.13
CA THR A 72 3.55 -18.31 16.97
C THR A 72 2.67 -18.78 15.81
N PRO A 73 2.94 -19.95 15.21
CA PRO A 73 2.10 -20.51 14.15
C PRO A 73 0.63 -20.65 14.57
N GLU A 74 0.36 -20.98 15.83
CA GLU A 74 -0.99 -21.15 16.38
C GLU A 74 -1.72 -19.77 16.44
N MET A 75 -1.02 -18.72 16.88
CA MET A 75 -1.55 -17.36 16.89
C MET A 75 -1.85 -16.89 15.46
N MET A 76 -0.95 -17.16 14.52
CA MET A 76 -1.16 -16.83 13.10
C MET A 76 -2.40 -17.54 12.57
N ASN A 77 -2.54 -18.85 12.77
CA ASN A 77 -3.71 -19.62 12.34
C ASN A 77 -5.02 -19.04 12.94
N THR A 78 -5.00 -18.62 14.19
CA THR A 78 -6.15 -17.96 14.83
C THR A 78 -6.52 -16.65 14.16
N ILE A 79 -5.51 -15.84 13.80
CA ILE A 79 -5.70 -14.57 13.08
C ILE A 79 -6.28 -14.84 11.69
N LEU A 80 -5.73 -15.81 10.93
CA LEU A 80 -6.20 -16.14 9.60
C LEU A 80 -7.67 -16.57 9.61
N LYS A 81 -8.04 -17.50 10.49
CA LYS A 81 -9.43 -17.96 10.66
C LYS A 81 -10.40 -16.82 11.06
N ARG A 82 -9.94 -15.87 11.88
CA ARG A 82 -10.74 -14.68 12.20
C ARG A 82 -11.00 -13.84 10.96
N ILE A 83 -9.97 -13.55 10.16
CA ILE A 83 -10.10 -12.74 8.95
C ILE A 83 -10.99 -13.44 7.91
N GLU A 84 -10.88 -14.77 7.76
CA GLU A 84 -11.75 -15.56 6.88
C GLU A 84 -13.24 -15.40 7.26
N LYS A 85 -13.55 -15.51 8.56
CA LYS A 85 -14.92 -15.29 9.08
C LYS A 85 -15.41 -13.85 8.86
N GLU A 86 -14.53 -12.85 9.03
CA GLU A 86 -14.84 -11.45 8.75
C GLU A 86 -15.17 -11.23 7.27
N ILE A 87 -14.41 -11.85 6.35
CA ILE A 87 -14.66 -11.78 4.91
C ILE A 87 -15.96 -12.49 4.55
N GLU A 88 -16.23 -13.67 5.09
CA GLU A 88 -17.48 -14.39 4.86
C GLU A 88 -18.69 -13.58 5.34
N ARG A 89 -18.62 -13.00 6.54
CA ARG A 89 -19.67 -12.12 7.07
C ARG A 89 -19.90 -10.86 6.21
N ASP A 90 -18.81 -10.22 5.77
CA ASP A 90 -18.85 -8.88 5.20
C ASP A 90 -19.09 -8.90 3.67
N TYR A 91 -18.69 -9.97 2.99
CA TYR A 91 -18.72 -10.10 1.53
C TYR A 91 -19.48 -11.34 1.05
N GLY A 92 -19.90 -12.23 1.94
CA GLY A 92 -20.66 -13.45 1.61
C GLY A 92 -19.87 -14.50 0.83
N VAL A 93 -18.53 -14.47 0.86
CA VAL A 93 -17.66 -15.43 0.17
C VAL A 93 -16.78 -16.17 1.17
N LYS A 94 -16.59 -17.46 0.95
CA LYS A 94 -15.63 -18.26 1.70
C LYS A 94 -14.25 -18.04 1.10
N ALA A 95 -13.36 -17.39 1.85
CA ALA A 95 -11.98 -17.17 1.47
C ALA A 95 -11.06 -18.14 2.19
N LEU A 96 -9.98 -18.53 1.54
CA LEU A 96 -8.86 -19.25 2.14
C LEU A 96 -7.67 -18.30 2.22
N ILE A 97 -7.17 -18.04 3.43
CA ILE A 97 -6.05 -17.14 3.64
C ILE A 97 -4.83 -17.92 4.09
N GLU A 98 -3.76 -17.81 3.34
CA GLU A 98 -2.47 -18.46 3.65
C GLU A 98 -1.42 -17.43 4.10
N ASP A 99 -0.49 -17.86 4.93
CA ASP A 99 0.74 -17.13 5.23
C ASP A 99 1.83 -17.53 4.23
N SER A 100 1.84 -16.84 3.09
CA SER A 100 2.78 -17.14 2.00
C SER A 100 4.19 -16.66 2.36
N LYS A 101 5.10 -17.59 2.65
CA LYS A 101 6.47 -17.30 3.06
C LYS A 101 7.35 -16.85 1.90
N PRO A 102 8.33 -15.94 2.12
CA PRO A 102 9.30 -15.55 1.10
C PRO A 102 10.19 -16.71 0.69
N LEU A 103 10.53 -16.77 -0.60
CA LEU A 103 11.42 -17.80 -1.12
C LEU A 103 12.89 -17.44 -0.86
N PRO A 104 13.70 -18.37 -0.34
CA PRO A 104 15.12 -18.13 -0.15
C PRO A 104 15.86 -18.04 -1.49
N GLY A 105 16.92 -17.21 -1.54
CA GLY A 105 17.77 -17.10 -2.73
C GLY A 105 17.13 -16.39 -3.93
N VAL A 106 15.97 -15.77 -3.77
CA VAL A 106 15.24 -15.07 -4.83
C VAL A 106 15.28 -13.56 -4.57
N GLU A 107 15.39 -12.77 -5.62
CA GLU A 107 15.21 -11.32 -5.59
C GLU A 107 14.37 -10.90 -6.81
N TYR A 108 13.11 -10.61 -6.59
CA TYR A 108 12.19 -10.29 -7.68
C TYR A 108 12.37 -8.88 -8.22
N ALA A 109 12.27 -8.78 -9.55
CA ALA A 109 12.28 -7.52 -10.27
C ALA A 109 11.32 -7.52 -11.46
N PHE A 110 11.05 -6.33 -11.96
CA PHE A 110 10.12 -6.06 -13.04
C PHE A 110 10.80 -5.22 -14.13
N ALA A 111 10.53 -5.50 -15.39
CA ALA A 111 10.84 -4.61 -16.49
C ALA A 111 9.57 -4.30 -17.29
N LEU A 112 9.50 -3.08 -17.80
CA LEU A 112 8.44 -2.62 -18.67
C LEU A 112 9.03 -2.02 -19.93
N ASN A 113 8.70 -2.62 -21.08
CA ASN A 113 9.03 -2.06 -22.37
C ASN A 113 7.98 -1.01 -22.76
N ILE A 114 8.39 0.26 -22.75
CA ILE A 114 7.50 1.39 -23.04
C ILE A 114 7.09 1.38 -24.50
N GLY A 115 8.00 1.00 -25.41
CA GLY A 115 7.70 0.94 -26.85
C GLY A 115 6.62 -0.06 -27.23
N LYS A 116 6.45 -1.13 -26.42
CA LYS A 116 5.40 -2.14 -26.61
C LYS A 116 4.09 -1.81 -25.88
N CYS A 117 4.09 -0.83 -24.99
CA CYS A 117 2.88 -0.51 -24.21
C CYS A 117 1.90 0.30 -25.07
N ILE A 118 0.70 -0.25 -25.29
CA ILE A 118 -0.37 0.39 -26.08
C ILE A 118 -1.39 1.16 -25.24
N GLY A 119 -1.21 1.27 -23.91
CA GLY A 119 -2.12 2.01 -23.05
C GLY A 119 -3.44 1.33 -22.71
N CYS A 120 -3.67 0.08 -23.08
CA CYS A 120 -4.97 -0.61 -23.00
C CYS A 120 -5.51 -0.88 -21.58
N ARG A 121 -4.77 -0.57 -20.52
CA ARG A 121 -5.13 -0.71 -19.09
C ARG A 121 -5.55 -2.12 -18.63
N ARG A 122 -5.43 -3.16 -19.44
CA ARG A 122 -5.72 -4.55 -19.01
C ARG A 122 -4.93 -4.95 -17.77
N CYS A 123 -3.68 -4.50 -17.65
CA CYS A 123 -2.85 -4.71 -16.46
C CYS A 123 -3.43 -4.06 -15.19
N VAL A 124 -4.14 -2.92 -15.32
CA VAL A 124 -4.82 -2.26 -14.20
C VAL A 124 -5.97 -3.13 -13.72
N TYR A 125 -6.84 -3.55 -14.63
CA TYR A 125 -8.01 -4.38 -14.30
C TYR A 125 -7.62 -5.77 -13.77
N GLY A 126 -6.64 -6.43 -14.41
CA GLY A 126 -6.11 -7.71 -13.93
C GLY A 126 -5.49 -7.59 -12.53
N CYS A 127 -4.80 -6.48 -12.25
CA CYS A 127 -4.27 -6.19 -10.92
C CYS A 127 -5.38 -5.95 -9.89
N MET A 128 -6.43 -5.22 -10.26
CA MET A 128 -7.56 -4.94 -9.36
C MET A 128 -8.31 -6.21 -8.99
N LYS A 129 -8.54 -7.12 -9.96
CA LYS A 129 -9.21 -8.41 -9.75
C LYS A 129 -8.37 -9.32 -8.84
N GLU A 130 -7.11 -9.57 -9.19
CA GLU A 130 -6.21 -10.43 -8.43
C GLU A 130 -6.02 -9.94 -6.99
N ASN A 131 -5.90 -8.63 -6.80
CA ASN A 131 -5.56 -8.06 -5.49
C ASN A 131 -6.77 -7.60 -4.68
N ASN A 132 -7.99 -7.94 -5.06
CA ASN A 132 -9.21 -7.57 -4.31
C ASN A 132 -9.25 -6.08 -3.91
N THR A 133 -8.86 -5.18 -4.83
CA THR A 133 -8.89 -3.74 -4.54
C THR A 133 -10.32 -3.19 -4.69
N SER A 134 -10.65 -2.14 -3.96
CA SER A 134 -11.98 -1.52 -4.03
C SER A 134 -12.33 -1.04 -5.45
N ARG A 135 -13.60 -1.22 -5.84
CA ARG A 135 -14.18 -0.68 -7.08
C ARG A 135 -14.85 0.68 -6.85
N ASN A 136 -15.27 0.94 -5.61
CA ASN A 136 -15.87 2.22 -5.22
C ASN A 136 -15.55 2.56 -3.75
N PRO A 137 -14.77 3.61 -3.46
CA PRO A 137 -13.91 4.35 -4.43
C PRO A 137 -12.90 3.41 -5.09
N GLN A 138 -12.59 3.69 -6.36
CA GLN A 138 -11.70 2.81 -7.12
C GLN A 138 -10.24 2.95 -6.65
N ILE A 139 -9.60 1.82 -6.33
CA ILE A 139 -8.19 1.75 -5.95
C ILE A 139 -7.40 1.01 -7.01
N GLN A 140 -6.44 1.71 -7.62
CA GLN A 140 -5.54 1.17 -8.63
C GLN A 140 -4.09 1.21 -8.15
N TYR A 141 -3.40 0.06 -8.20
CA TYR A 141 -1.96 0.00 -7.91
C TYR A 141 -1.09 0.40 -9.09
N ILE A 142 -1.62 0.27 -10.30
CA ILE A 142 -0.97 0.64 -11.55
C ILE A 142 -1.70 1.85 -12.11
N ARG A 143 -0.96 2.92 -12.39
CA ARG A 143 -1.45 4.07 -13.15
C ARG A 143 -0.74 4.05 -14.49
N VAL A 144 -1.49 4.10 -15.55
CA VAL A 144 -0.94 4.22 -16.91
C VAL A 144 -0.98 5.70 -17.26
N LEU A 145 0.17 6.28 -17.44
CA LEU A 145 0.33 7.69 -17.83
C LEU A 145 0.36 7.77 -19.36
N GLU A 146 -0.52 8.57 -19.93
CA GLU A 146 -0.47 8.94 -21.34
C GLU A 146 0.33 10.24 -21.48
N MET A 147 1.31 10.24 -22.38
CA MET A 147 2.20 11.37 -22.61
C MET A 147 2.40 11.58 -24.12
N ASP A 148 2.70 12.82 -24.51
CA ASP A 148 3.07 13.15 -25.89
C ASP A 148 4.45 12.61 -26.21
N LYS A 149 4.62 12.05 -27.41
CA LYS A 149 5.94 11.63 -27.91
C LYS A 149 6.91 12.81 -27.90
N GLY A 150 8.16 12.54 -27.51
CA GLY A 150 9.19 13.58 -27.37
C GLY A 150 9.13 14.34 -26.03
N THR A 151 8.20 14.04 -25.14
CA THR A 151 8.13 14.63 -23.79
C THR A 151 8.24 13.56 -22.71
N GLN A 152 8.71 13.94 -21.53
CA GLN A 152 8.72 13.07 -20.34
C GLN A 152 8.17 13.85 -19.12
N ASN A 153 7.10 14.59 -19.32
CA ASN A 153 6.49 15.38 -18.26
C ASN A 153 5.39 14.58 -17.55
N VAL A 154 5.77 13.90 -16.46
CA VAL A 154 4.86 13.09 -15.65
C VAL A 154 3.81 13.91 -14.89
N GLU A 155 4.05 15.21 -14.65
CA GLU A 155 3.12 16.08 -13.94
C GLU A 155 1.94 16.48 -14.83
N LYS A 156 2.19 16.60 -16.14
CA LYS A 156 1.18 16.89 -17.16
C LYS A 156 0.58 15.64 -17.78
N ALA A 157 1.04 14.45 -17.37
CA ALA A 157 0.59 13.20 -17.96
C ALA A 157 -0.88 12.93 -17.60
N GLU A 158 -1.68 12.58 -18.62
CA GLU A 158 -3.06 12.17 -18.43
C GLU A 158 -3.14 10.71 -17.98
N HIS A 159 -3.98 10.38 -17.02
CA HIS A 159 -4.21 9.00 -16.55
C HIS A 159 -5.68 8.59 -16.52
N TYR A 160 -6.58 9.46 -17.00
CA TYR A 160 -8.01 9.22 -17.19
C TYR A 160 -8.42 9.21 -18.66
N TYR A 161 -7.46 8.98 -19.57
CA TYR A 161 -7.69 8.93 -21.01
C TYR A 161 -8.65 7.79 -21.41
N GLU A 162 -9.26 7.93 -22.59
CA GLU A 162 -10.14 6.92 -23.22
C GLU A 162 -9.32 5.70 -23.66
N HIS A 163 -9.40 4.62 -22.89
CA HIS A 163 -8.57 3.42 -23.12
C HIS A 163 -9.08 2.51 -24.24
N ASP A 164 -10.28 2.75 -24.76
CA ASP A 164 -10.83 2.02 -25.93
C ASP A 164 -10.31 2.59 -27.26
N ALA A 165 -9.78 3.81 -27.24
CA ALA A 165 -9.25 4.51 -28.41
C ALA A 165 -7.72 4.44 -28.53
N VAL A 166 -7.05 3.54 -27.82
CA VAL A 166 -5.59 3.39 -27.81
C VAL A 166 -5.08 2.29 -28.76
N PRO A 167 -3.84 2.36 -29.27
CA PRO A 167 -2.88 3.46 -29.06
C PRO A 167 -3.17 4.68 -29.95
N GLN A 168 -2.97 5.89 -29.41
CA GLN A 168 -3.02 7.12 -30.19
C GLN A 168 -1.68 7.39 -30.87
N LYS A 169 -1.72 7.96 -32.11
CA LYS A 169 -0.55 8.09 -33.00
C LYS A 169 0.63 8.84 -32.39
N ASP A 170 0.35 9.95 -31.70
CA ASP A 170 1.38 10.85 -31.17
C ASP A 170 1.57 10.72 -29.66
N LYS A 171 1.02 9.66 -29.08
CA LYS A 171 1.12 9.35 -27.65
C LYS A 171 1.97 8.12 -27.38
N TYR A 172 2.49 8.04 -26.16
CA TYR A 172 3.06 6.83 -25.59
C TYR A 172 2.55 6.63 -24.16
N TYR A 173 2.68 5.43 -23.66
CA TYR A 173 2.05 5.03 -22.39
C TYR A 173 3.09 4.49 -21.43
N MET A 174 3.09 5.05 -20.20
CA MET A 174 4.03 4.66 -19.16
C MET A 174 3.27 4.17 -17.91
N PRO A 175 3.08 2.86 -17.73
CA PRO A 175 2.54 2.31 -16.50
C PRO A 175 3.49 2.53 -15.33
N VAL A 176 3.00 3.15 -14.25
CA VAL A 176 3.73 3.38 -12.99
C VAL A 176 3.06 2.62 -11.86
N GLN A 177 3.83 1.89 -11.09
CA GLN A 177 3.40 1.10 -9.94
C GLN A 177 4.44 1.14 -8.81
N CYS A 178 4.27 0.33 -7.76
CA CYS A 178 5.31 0.19 -6.73
C CYS A 178 6.59 -0.41 -7.34
N HIS A 179 7.71 0.27 -7.15
CA HIS A 179 9.01 -0.13 -7.69
C HIS A 179 9.77 -1.11 -6.78
N GLN A 180 9.21 -1.53 -5.66
CA GLN A 180 9.81 -2.49 -4.71
C GLN A 180 11.29 -2.17 -4.43
N CYS A 181 11.56 -0.92 -4.05
CA CYS A 181 12.88 -0.34 -3.91
C CYS A 181 13.79 -1.14 -2.94
N LYS A 182 15.08 -1.24 -3.24
CA LYS A 182 16.08 -1.83 -2.34
C LYS A 182 16.37 -0.93 -1.13
N ASN A 183 16.31 0.40 -1.36
CA ASN A 183 16.39 1.41 -0.29
C ASN A 183 15.02 2.13 -0.15
N PRO A 184 14.01 1.52 0.52
CA PRO A 184 12.64 1.98 0.50
C PRO A 184 12.38 3.12 1.49
N PRO A 185 12.17 4.37 1.06
CA PRO A 185 11.87 5.48 1.96
C PRO A 185 10.55 5.29 2.71
N CYS A 186 9.61 4.60 2.09
CA CYS A 186 8.31 4.30 2.69
C CYS A 186 8.36 3.32 3.87
N VAL A 187 9.38 2.45 3.94
CA VAL A 187 9.63 1.58 5.09
C VAL A 187 10.24 2.42 6.22
N LYS A 188 11.23 3.26 5.89
CA LYS A 188 11.88 4.16 6.86
C LYS A 188 10.90 5.14 7.51
N ALA A 189 9.92 5.62 6.75
CA ALA A 189 8.93 6.58 7.22
C ALA A 189 7.81 5.98 8.09
N CYS A 190 7.75 4.64 8.25
CA CYS A 190 6.68 4.02 9.03
C CYS A 190 6.98 4.05 10.54
N PRO A 191 6.20 4.81 11.35
CA PRO A 191 6.50 4.96 12.77
C PRO A 191 6.26 3.67 13.57
N VAL A 192 5.33 2.82 13.12
CA VAL A 192 4.98 1.55 13.79
C VAL A 192 5.57 0.34 13.09
N LYS A 193 6.44 0.52 12.08
CA LYS A 193 7.05 -0.57 11.30
C LYS A 193 6.05 -1.58 10.70
N ALA A 194 4.82 -1.16 10.42
CA ALA A 194 3.80 -1.98 9.75
C ALA A 194 4.15 -2.33 8.29
N THR A 195 5.22 -1.78 7.74
CA THR A 195 5.72 -2.10 6.39
C THR A 195 7.22 -2.37 6.45
N TRP A 196 7.65 -3.45 5.82
CA TRP A 196 9.04 -3.87 5.76
C TRP A 196 9.37 -4.53 4.42
N GLN A 197 10.63 -4.84 4.21
CA GLN A 197 11.10 -5.59 3.06
C GLN A 197 11.37 -7.03 3.46
N GLU A 198 10.82 -7.97 2.72
CA GLU A 198 11.06 -9.39 2.92
C GLU A 198 12.34 -9.88 2.20
N PRO A 199 12.86 -11.07 2.54
CA PRO A 199 14.10 -11.61 1.95
C PRO A 199 14.10 -11.72 0.42
N ASP A 200 12.92 -11.95 -0.20
CA ASP A 200 12.74 -11.99 -1.65
C ASP A 200 12.64 -10.59 -2.29
N GLY A 201 12.87 -9.55 -1.51
CA GLY A 201 12.86 -8.17 -1.94
C GLY A 201 11.48 -7.53 -1.98
N ILE A 202 10.42 -8.25 -1.74
CA ILE A 202 9.06 -7.69 -1.77
C ILE A 202 8.82 -6.84 -0.51
N ILE A 203 8.36 -5.61 -0.73
CA ILE A 203 7.95 -4.75 0.37
C ILE A 203 6.47 -4.99 0.65
N VAL A 204 6.17 -5.36 1.87
CA VAL A 204 4.84 -5.71 2.34
C VAL A 204 4.28 -4.69 3.32
N VAL A 205 3.00 -4.80 3.63
CA VAL A 205 2.31 -4.03 4.68
C VAL A 205 1.44 -5.00 5.46
N ASP A 206 1.60 -5.01 6.78
CA ASP A 206 0.61 -5.66 7.64
C ASP A 206 -0.55 -4.70 7.90
N TYR A 207 -1.71 -5.07 7.38
CA TYR A 207 -2.92 -4.27 7.48
C TYR A 207 -3.55 -4.31 8.88
N ASN A 208 -3.20 -5.27 9.73
CA ASN A 208 -3.64 -5.31 11.12
C ASN A 208 -2.78 -4.41 12.02
N TRP A 209 -1.55 -4.11 11.59
CA TRP A 209 -0.59 -3.26 12.31
C TRP A 209 -0.58 -1.82 11.79
N CYS A 210 -1.04 -1.57 10.56
CA CYS A 210 -1.05 -0.27 9.94
C CYS A 210 -2.03 0.68 10.62
N ILE A 211 -1.54 1.79 11.19
CA ILE A 211 -2.35 2.83 11.84
C ILE A 211 -2.90 3.89 10.88
N GLY A 212 -2.58 3.79 9.58
CA GLY A 212 -3.11 4.71 8.56
C GLY A 212 -2.57 6.13 8.58
N CYS A 213 -1.43 6.40 9.20
CA CYS A 213 -0.83 7.74 9.29
C CYS A 213 -0.42 8.36 7.94
N ARG A 214 -0.31 7.55 6.87
CA ARG A 214 -0.01 7.94 5.48
C ARG A 214 1.40 8.51 5.23
N TYR A 215 2.31 8.54 6.21
CA TYR A 215 3.69 9.00 6.02
C TYR A 215 4.40 8.25 4.90
N CYS A 216 4.16 6.95 4.77
CA CYS A 216 4.70 6.14 3.69
C CYS A 216 4.17 6.52 2.29
N MET A 217 3.01 7.19 2.20
CA MET A 217 2.50 7.74 0.93
C MET A 217 3.26 9.00 0.55
N ALA A 218 3.47 9.92 1.52
CA ALA A 218 4.25 11.13 1.30
C ALA A 218 5.73 10.83 0.96
N ALA A 219 6.31 9.81 1.60
CA ALA A 219 7.69 9.40 1.35
C ALA A 219 7.91 8.68 0.00
N CYS A 220 6.86 8.22 -0.69
CA CYS A 220 7.00 7.46 -1.93
C CYS A 220 7.11 8.37 -3.15
N PRO A 221 8.28 8.45 -3.85
CA PRO A 221 8.44 9.33 -5.00
C PRO A 221 7.64 8.88 -6.23
N TYR A 222 7.12 7.63 -6.23
CA TYR A 222 6.36 7.02 -7.33
C TYR A 222 4.86 7.11 -7.13
N TRP A 223 4.35 7.71 -6.04
CA TRP A 223 2.93 7.75 -5.67
C TRP A 223 2.26 6.37 -5.71
N ALA A 224 2.99 5.31 -5.34
CA ALA A 224 2.56 3.93 -5.52
C ALA A 224 1.77 3.37 -4.34
N ARG A 225 1.52 4.17 -3.31
CA ARG A 225 0.74 3.77 -2.15
C ARG A 225 -0.64 4.40 -2.20
N ARG A 226 -1.67 3.64 -1.79
CA ARG A 226 -3.08 4.03 -1.77
C ARG A 226 -3.61 3.90 -0.36
N PHE A 227 -4.59 4.73 -0.02
CA PHE A 227 -5.23 4.69 1.29
C PHE A 227 -6.70 4.31 1.16
N ASN A 228 -7.16 3.40 2.02
CA ASN A 228 -8.55 2.98 2.10
C ASN A 228 -9.36 3.94 2.97
N PHE A 229 -9.97 4.95 2.36
CA PHE A 229 -10.85 5.92 3.04
C PHE A 229 -12.19 5.31 3.44
N ALA A 230 -12.65 4.29 2.73
CA ALA A 230 -13.93 3.62 2.96
C ALA A 230 -13.74 2.09 3.02
N LYS A 231 -14.75 1.36 3.48
CA LYS A 231 -14.79 -0.10 3.34
C LYS A 231 -14.76 -0.44 1.84
N PRO A 232 -13.88 -1.35 1.40
CA PRO A 232 -13.80 -1.72 -0.01
C PRO A 232 -15.13 -2.27 -0.53
N VAL A 233 -15.53 -1.80 -1.70
CA VAL A 233 -16.68 -2.31 -2.44
C VAL A 233 -16.16 -3.16 -3.59
N ILE A 234 -16.45 -4.46 -3.55
CA ILE A 234 -15.98 -5.44 -4.54
C ILE A 234 -17.20 -6.31 -4.91
N PRO A 235 -17.57 -6.42 -6.19
CA PRO A 235 -18.60 -7.36 -6.62
C PRO A 235 -18.22 -8.79 -6.20
N ARG A 236 -19.20 -9.55 -5.72
CA ARG A 236 -18.97 -10.88 -5.17
C ARG A 236 -18.28 -11.82 -6.17
N GLU A 237 -18.66 -11.74 -7.42
CA GLU A 237 -18.12 -12.50 -8.54
C GLU A 237 -16.67 -12.12 -8.91
N ASP A 238 -16.23 -10.94 -8.50
CA ASP A 238 -14.89 -10.44 -8.75
C ASP A 238 -13.90 -10.75 -7.63
N ILE A 239 -14.39 -11.31 -6.51
CA ILE A 239 -13.52 -11.60 -5.36
C ILE A 239 -12.67 -12.83 -5.64
N THR A 240 -11.36 -12.64 -5.64
CA THR A 240 -10.40 -13.75 -5.60
C THR A 240 -10.39 -14.32 -4.19
N THR A 241 -10.85 -15.57 -4.03
CA THR A 241 -11.04 -16.23 -2.73
C THR A 241 -9.78 -16.82 -2.14
N ASP A 242 -8.81 -17.18 -2.97
CA ASP A 242 -7.49 -17.61 -2.53
C ASP A 242 -6.63 -16.39 -2.20
N MET A 243 -6.34 -16.18 -0.94
CA MET A 243 -5.71 -14.97 -0.45
C MET A 243 -4.41 -15.26 0.29
N ALA A 244 -3.51 -14.29 0.30
CA ALA A 244 -2.35 -14.28 1.18
C ALA A 244 -2.48 -13.16 2.22
N TYR A 245 -2.08 -13.43 3.46
CA TYR A 245 -2.17 -12.51 4.58
C TYR A 245 -1.52 -11.15 4.29
N LEU A 246 -0.30 -11.12 3.78
CA LEU A 246 0.42 -9.89 3.38
C LEU A 246 0.20 -9.50 1.91
N GLY A 247 -0.60 -10.28 1.18
CA GLY A 247 -0.80 -10.12 -0.27
C GLY A 247 -2.14 -9.52 -0.64
N ASN A 248 -2.97 -10.35 -1.25
CA ASN A 248 -4.21 -9.96 -1.94
C ASN A 248 -5.49 -10.07 -1.08
N ARG A 249 -5.38 -10.28 0.24
CA ARG A 249 -6.57 -10.25 1.10
C ARG A 249 -7.28 -8.90 1.03
N ILE A 250 -8.58 -8.87 1.24
CA ILE A 250 -9.36 -7.63 1.27
C ILE A 250 -8.86 -6.76 2.44
N ARG A 251 -8.60 -5.48 2.16
CA ARG A 251 -8.02 -4.55 3.14
C ARG A 251 -9.12 -3.87 3.93
N PRO A 252 -8.95 -3.67 5.25
CA PRO A 252 -9.90 -2.90 6.02
C PRO A 252 -9.83 -1.40 5.67
N ARG A 253 -10.85 -0.65 6.06
CA ARG A 253 -10.80 0.82 6.06
C ARG A 253 -9.67 1.32 6.95
N GLY A 254 -9.03 2.44 6.56
CA GLY A 254 -8.06 3.13 7.40
C GLY A 254 -6.62 2.67 7.25
N VAL A 255 -6.31 1.77 6.32
CA VAL A 255 -4.95 1.29 6.07
C VAL A 255 -4.41 1.75 4.73
N VAL A 256 -3.08 1.72 4.58
CA VAL A 256 -2.38 1.98 3.32
C VAL A 256 -2.10 0.66 2.62
N GLU A 257 -2.41 0.59 1.34
CA GLU A 257 -2.14 -0.57 0.48
C GLU A 257 -1.27 -0.23 -0.73
N LYS A 258 -0.69 -1.23 -1.37
CA LYS A 258 0.18 -1.09 -2.54
C LYS A 258 0.39 -2.41 -3.28
N CYS A 259 0.99 -2.35 -4.48
CA CYS A 259 1.44 -3.53 -5.20
C CYS A 259 2.48 -4.33 -4.38
N THR A 260 2.28 -5.64 -4.27
CA THR A 260 3.17 -6.62 -3.62
C THR A 260 3.77 -7.60 -4.63
N PHE A 261 3.88 -7.22 -5.93
CA PHE A 261 4.26 -8.12 -7.02
C PHE A 261 3.41 -9.40 -7.11
N CYS A 262 2.16 -9.35 -6.56
CA CYS A 262 1.29 -10.52 -6.43
C CYS A 262 1.96 -11.67 -5.67
N LEU A 263 2.53 -11.39 -4.47
CA LEU A 263 3.38 -12.32 -3.72
C LEU A 263 2.82 -13.74 -3.61
N ARG A 264 1.48 -13.92 -3.48
CA ARG A 264 0.86 -15.24 -3.48
C ARG A 264 1.14 -16.03 -4.76
N ARG A 265 1.05 -15.35 -5.91
CA ARG A 265 1.28 -15.97 -7.21
C ARG A 265 2.76 -16.28 -7.42
N VAL A 266 3.62 -15.28 -7.23
CA VAL A 266 5.05 -15.41 -7.56
C VAL A 266 5.76 -16.41 -6.66
N ARG A 267 5.35 -16.54 -5.39
CA ARG A 267 5.86 -17.56 -4.46
C ARG A 267 5.37 -18.98 -4.78
N LYS A 268 4.35 -19.11 -5.62
CA LYS A 268 3.87 -20.38 -6.20
C LYS A 268 4.38 -20.62 -7.61
N GLY A 269 5.36 -19.84 -8.10
CA GLY A 269 5.92 -19.96 -9.43
C GLY A 269 5.04 -19.40 -10.56
N MET A 270 3.96 -18.69 -10.24
CA MET A 270 3.08 -18.06 -11.23
C MET A 270 3.52 -16.63 -11.53
N LEU A 271 3.24 -16.13 -12.73
CA LEU A 271 3.48 -14.73 -13.07
C LEU A 271 2.53 -13.79 -12.32
N PRO A 272 2.96 -12.53 -12.03
CA PRO A 272 2.04 -11.49 -11.58
C PRO A 272 0.88 -11.31 -12.56
N ALA A 273 -0.35 -11.10 -12.06
CA ALA A 273 -1.54 -10.99 -12.90
C ALA A 273 -1.41 -9.91 -14.00
N CYS A 274 -0.76 -8.80 -13.72
CA CYS A 274 -0.54 -7.73 -14.69
C CYS A 274 0.44 -8.09 -15.83
N VAL A 275 1.28 -9.09 -15.64
CA VAL A 275 2.14 -9.66 -16.70
C VAL A 275 1.31 -10.57 -17.57
N GLU A 276 0.57 -11.49 -16.96
CA GLU A 276 -0.23 -12.51 -17.64
C GLU A 276 -1.28 -11.91 -18.56
N VAL A 277 -1.95 -10.83 -18.16
CA VAL A 277 -2.99 -10.17 -18.96
C VAL A 277 -2.46 -9.16 -19.99
N CYS A 278 -1.13 -8.97 -20.07
CA CYS A 278 -0.55 -8.00 -20.99
C CYS A 278 -0.54 -8.53 -22.44
N PRO A 279 -1.34 -7.96 -23.37
CA PRO A 279 -1.48 -8.51 -24.70
C PRO A 279 -0.24 -8.32 -25.60
N THR A 280 0.58 -7.31 -25.27
CA THR A 280 1.78 -6.97 -26.06
C THR A 280 3.08 -7.52 -25.50
N GLY A 281 3.02 -8.22 -24.34
CA GLY A 281 4.23 -8.67 -23.66
C GLY A 281 5.17 -7.55 -23.21
N SER A 282 4.65 -6.32 -23.05
CA SER A 282 5.46 -5.18 -22.59
C SER A 282 5.99 -5.34 -21.17
N ARG A 283 5.40 -6.24 -20.38
CA ARG A 283 5.74 -6.46 -18.99
C ARG A 283 6.51 -7.75 -18.80
N VAL A 284 7.68 -7.67 -18.20
CA VAL A 284 8.53 -8.81 -17.88
C VAL A 284 8.81 -8.86 -16.40
N PHE A 285 8.78 -10.04 -15.83
CA PHE A 285 9.01 -10.29 -14.41
C PHE A 285 10.01 -11.43 -14.26
N GLY A 286 10.87 -11.37 -13.24
CA GLY A 286 11.82 -12.43 -13.01
C GLY A 286 12.63 -12.27 -11.72
N ASN A 287 13.56 -13.20 -11.54
CA ASN A 287 14.48 -13.25 -10.43
C ASN A 287 15.86 -12.68 -10.87
N LEU A 288 16.33 -11.63 -10.23
CA LEU A 288 17.63 -11.02 -10.51
C LEU A 288 18.82 -11.95 -10.23
N ARG A 289 18.66 -12.92 -9.32
CA ARG A 289 19.72 -13.86 -8.95
C ARG A 289 19.83 -15.07 -9.89
N ASP A 290 18.87 -15.25 -10.77
CA ASP A 290 18.87 -16.30 -11.78
C ASP A 290 19.38 -15.74 -13.11
N PRO A 291 20.59 -16.10 -13.57
CA PRO A 291 21.16 -15.58 -14.83
C PRO A 291 20.29 -15.83 -16.06
N GLU A 292 19.51 -16.90 -16.07
CA GLU A 292 18.63 -17.30 -17.19
C GLU A 292 17.26 -16.61 -17.12
N SER A 293 17.00 -15.86 -16.04
CA SER A 293 15.73 -15.17 -15.89
C SER A 293 15.53 -14.10 -16.98
N PRO A 294 14.32 -13.99 -17.57
CA PRO A 294 14.00 -12.99 -18.61
C PRO A 294 14.36 -11.55 -18.23
N ILE A 295 14.31 -11.21 -16.94
CA ILE A 295 14.69 -9.89 -16.46
C ILE A 295 16.19 -9.60 -16.71
N ASN A 296 17.06 -10.59 -16.49
CA ASN A 296 18.49 -10.45 -16.69
C ASN A 296 18.86 -10.34 -18.16
N TYR A 297 18.11 -11.01 -19.06
CA TYR A 297 18.25 -10.79 -20.49
C TYR A 297 17.98 -9.32 -20.88
N ILE A 298 16.89 -8.74 -20.35
CA ILE A 298 16.57 -7.31 -20.61
C ILE A 298 17.67 -6.40 -20.10
N LEU A 299 18.12 -6.60 -18.86
CA LEU A 299 19.15 -5.75 -18.24
C LEU A 299 20.49 -5.80 -19.00
N LYS A 300 20.80 -6.91 -19.67
CA LYS A 300 22.04 -7.08 -20.45
C LYS A 300 21.95 -6.59 -21.90
N HIS A 301 20.76 -6.65 -22.51
CA HIS A 301 20.62 -6.51 -23.97
C HIS A 301 19.70 -5.36 -24.43
N LYS A 302 19.07 -4.62 -23.50
CA LYS A 302 18.18 -3.51 -23.84
C LYS A 302 18.66 -2.21 -23.22
N LEU A 303 18.27 -1.07 -23.82
CA LEU A 303 18.42 0.22 -23.14
C LEU A 303 17.45 0.28 -21.98
N VAL A 304 18.00 0.38 -20.78
CA VAL A 304 17.24 0.38 -19.52
C VAL A 304 17.46 1.70 -18.80
N TYR A 305 16.38 2.26 -18.26
CA TYR A 305 16.47 3.40 -17.37
C TYR A 305 15.66 3.19 -16.08
N ILE A 306 16.06 3.90 -15.06
CA ILE A 306 15.43 3.91 -13.75
C ILE A 306 14.65 5.21 -13.60
N PHE A 307 13.33 5.09 -13.34
CA PHE A 307 12.49 6.27 -13.12
C PHE A 307 12.79 6.92 -11.78
N LYS A 308 13.05 8.23 -11.77
CA LYS A 308 13.43 9.03 -10.57
C LYS A 308 14.65 8.45 -9.85
N GLU A 309 15.72 8.20 -10.60
CA GLU A 309 16.99 7.68 -10.08
C GLU A 309 17.58 8.60 -9.01
N GLU A 310 17.42 9.93 -9.18
CA GLU A 310 17.86 10.98 -8.25
C GLU A 310 17.28 10.83 -6.84
N ALA A 311 16.17 10.12 -6.68
CA ALA A 311 15.58 9.85 -5.36
C ALA A 311 16.35 8.82 -4.52
N GLY A 312 17.40 8.17 -5.06
CA GLY A 312 18.29 7.25 -4.35
C GLY A 312 17.60 6.01 -3.78
N THR A 313 16.44 5.61 -4.31
CA THR A 313 15.63 4.52 -3.76
C THR A 313 16.06 3.14 -4.22
N ILE A 314 16.91 3.05 -5.25
CA ILE A 314 17.37 1.81 -5.90
C ILE A 314 16.18 0.90 -6.26
N PRO A 315 15.39 1.26 -7.28
CA PRO A 315 14.21 0.50 -7.70
C PRO A 315 14.56 -0.88 -8.26
N ARG A 316 13.65 -1.84 -8.08
CA ARG A 316 13.64 -3.12 -8.80
C ARG A 316 12.56 -3.14 -9.89
N PHE A 317 12.25 -2.00 -10.42
CA PHE A 317 11.34 -1.81 -11.55
C PHE A 317 12.08 -0.97 -12.59
N TYR A 318 12.29 -1.56 -13.73
CA TYR A 318 13.08 -1.00 -14.82
C TYR A 318 12.20 -0.65 -16.00
N TYR A 319 12.50 0.44 -16.66
CA TYR A 319 11.88 0.78 -17.94
C TYR A 319 12.86 0.51 -19.05
N CYS A 320 12.41 -0.04 -20.18
CA CYS A 320 13.25 -0.33 -21.31
C CYS A 320 12.57 0.05 -22.64
N PHE A 321 13.39 0.13 -23.65
CA PHE A 321 12.98 0.32 -25.03
C PHE A 321 13.57 -0.79 -25.90
N ASP A 322 12.86 -1.17 -26.96
CA ASP A 322 13.46 -1.92 -28.05
C ASP A 322 14.34 -0.97 -28.86
N VAL A 323 15.58 -1.35 -29.05
CA VAL A 323 16.55 -0.65 -29.91
C VAL A 323 16.54 -1.33 -31.26
#